data_2e524eaaa811e933757defb79b184b84
#
_entry.id   2e524eaaa811e933757defb79b184b84
#
_cell.length_a   1.000
_cell.length_b   1.000
_cell.length_c   1.000
_cell.angle_alpha   90.00
_cell.angle_beta   90.00
_cell.angle_gamma   90.00
#
_symmetry.space_group_name_H-M   'P 1'
#
loop_
_entity.id
_entity.type
_entity.pdbx_description
1 polymer ?
#
loop_
_entity_poly.entity_id
_entity_poly.type
_entity_poly.pdbx_seq_one_letter_code
_entity_poly.pdbx_strand_id
1 'polypeptide(L)'
;GKAGAIFFFPWFGAMCCYYAWLCKDWNWGKYINKQFAIISTVVLALGGVVGLIKAPVMAYLQSATPEMIIPVTLVGMVAAWIMGSSGKYAGMTSALVLIFGPQYLTWFLATEYSGYLLSPAHKCLMIGQQYFGTPIRKYYVVLGRMCAILIALAAFGTFIP
;
A
#
# COMPACT_ATOMS: atom_id res chain seq x y z
N GLY A 1 -17.14 3.92 2.61
CA GLY A 1 -18.06 3.54 1.61
C GLY A 1 -18.16 4.48 0.41
N LYS A 2 -19.19 4.31 -0.40
CA LYS A 2 -19.42 5.07 -1.65
C LYS A 2 -19.52 6.59 -1.43
N ALA A 3 -20.05 7.04 -0.30
CA ALA A 3 -20.17 8.46 0.04
C ALA A 3 -18.78 9.15 0.15
N GLY A 4 -17.79 8.52 0.73
CA GLY A 4 -16.45 9.08 0.84
C GLY A 4 -15.77 9.30 -0.51
N ALA A 5 -15.97 8.38 -1.46
CA ALA A 5 -15.42 8.51 -2.81
C ALA A 5 -16.04 9.68 -3.59
N ILE A 6 -17.36 9.91 -3.42
CA ILE A 6 -18.09 10.98 -4.10
C ILE A 6 -17.55 12.37 -3.68
N PHE A 7 -17.11 12.52 -2.43
CA PHE A 7 -16.54 13.78 -1.94
C PHE A 7 -15.03 13.87 -2.19
N PHE A 8 -14.32 12.74 -2.12
CA PHE A 8 -12.86 12.73 -2.24
C PHE A 8 -12.37 13.13 -3.64
N PHE A 9 -12.99 12.61 -4.71
CA PHE A 9 -12.55 12.90 -6.07
C PHE A 9 -12.72 14.36 -6.48
N PRO A 10 -13.89 15.02 -6.25
CA PRO A 10 -14.03 16.45 -6.53
C PRO A 10 -13.08 17.32 -5.69
N TRP A 11 -12.89 17.00 -4.41
CA TRP A 11 -11.97 17.71 -3.54
C TRP A 11 -10.53 17.59 -4.02
N PHE A 12 -10.09 16.37 -4.36
CA PHE A 12 -8.75 16.13 -4.90
C PHE A 12 -8.55 16.86 -6.23
N GLY A 13 -9.53 16.83 -7.12
CA GLY A 13 -9.51 17.59 -8.37
C GLY A 13 -9.39 19.09 -8.14
N ALA A 14 -10.17 19.65 -7.22
CA ALA A 14 -10.11 21.06 -6.84
C ALA A 14 -8.73 21.45 -6.28
N MET A 15 -8.14 20.61 -5.43
CA MET A 15 -6.79 20.82 -4.91
C MET A 15 -5.73 20.78 -6.01
N CYS A 16 -5.82 19.85 -6.95
CA CYS A 16 -4.91 19.79 -8.10
C CYS A 16 -5.01 21.05 -8.97
N CYS A 17 -6.22 21.52 -9.24
CA CYS A 17 -6.45 22.76 -9.99
C CYS A 17 -5.91 23.98 -9.23
N TYR A 18 -6.12 24.05 -7.91
CA TYR A 18 -5.60 25.12 -7.07
C TYR A 18 -4.06 25.15 -7.08
N TYR A 19 -3.40 23.99 -6.95
CA TYR A 19 -1.94 23.88 -7.04
C TYR A 19 -1.42 24.28 -8.44
N ALA A 20 -2.06 23.83 -9.51
CA ALA A 20 -1.69 24.21 -10.87
C ALA A 20 -1.81 25.73 -11.06
N TRP A 21 -2.86 26.35 -10.50
CA TRP A 21 -3.03 27.81 -10.52
C TRP A 21 -1.94 28.54 -9.72
N LEU A 22 -1.59 28.06 -8.52
CA LEU A 22 -0.50 28.63 -7.71
C LEU A 22 0.85 28.56 -8.41
N CYS A 23 1.17 27.39 -9.00
CA CYS A 23 2.44 27.18 -9.68
C CYS A 23 2.51 27.84 -11.06
N LYS A 24 1.39 28.37 -11.59
CA LYS A 24 1.25 28.92 -12.94
C LYS A 24 1.74 27.97 -14.06
N ASP A 25 1.83 26.68 -13.75
CA ASP A 25 2.33 25.64 -14.67
C ASP A 25 1.15 24.83 -15.21
N TRP A 26 0.60 25.27 -16.34
CA TRP A 26 -0.53 24.62 -17.03
C TRP A 26 -0.07 23.67 -18.13
N ASN A 27 1.21 23.33 -18.16
CA ASN A 27 1.73 22.43 -19.19
C ASN A 27 1.45 20.97 -18.88
N TRP A 28 0.21 20.54 -19.11
CA TRP A 28 -0.26 19.17 -18.89
C TRP A 28 0.54 18.12 -19.67
N GLY A 29 1.10 18.47 -20.84
CA GLY A 29 1.94 17.57 -21.63
C GLY A 29 3.22 17.16 -20.93
N LYS A 30 3.72 17.96 -19.98
CA LYS A 30 4.88 17.64 -19.16
C LYS A 30 4.56 16.52 -18.16
N TYR A 31 3.32 16.46 -17.66
CA TYR A 31 2.89 15.51 -16.62
C TYR A 31 2.20 14.28 -17.20
N ILE A 32 1.44 14.43 -18.28
CA ILE A 32 0.78 13.35 -19.01
C ILE A 32 1.71 12.90 -20.13
N ASN A 33 2.75 12.18 -19.77
CA ASN A 33 3.72 11.63 -20.72
C ASN A 33 3.53 10.10 -20.87
N LYS A 34 4.31 9.49 -21.79
CA LYS A 34 4.27 8.05 -22.05
C LYS A 34 4.49 7.22 -20.76
N GLN A 35 5.35 7.66 -19.85
CA GLN A 35 5.59 6.97 -18.57
C GLN A 35 4.35 7.01 -17.67
N PHE A 36 3.65 8.15 -17.59
CA PHE A 36 2.40 8.25 -16.83
C PHE A 36 1.34 7.29 -17.39
N ALA A 37 1.20 7.20 -18.71
CA ALA A 37 0.28 6.27 -19.36
C ALA A 37 0.61 4.82 -19.03
N ILE A 38 1.89 4.41 -19.15
CA ILE A 38 2.35 3.07 -18.81
C ILE A 38 2.08 2.75 -17.32
N ILE A 39 2.47 3.63 -16.42
CA ILE A 39 2.25 3.43 -14.97
C ILE A 39 0.76 3.32 -14.66
N SER A 40 -0.07 4.17 -15.26
CA SER A 40 -1.53 4.13 -15.06
C SER A 40 -2.13 2.82 -15.56
N THR A 41 -1.70 2.32 -16.74
CA THR A 41 -2.15 1.05 -17.29
C THR A 41 -1.74 -0.12 -16.40
N VAL A 42 -0.50 -0.15 -15.94
CA VAL A 42 -0.01 -1.19 -15.01
C VAL A 42 -0.79 -1.19 -13.70
N VAL A 43 -1.06 -0.01 -13.13
CA VAL A 43 -1.85 0.11 -11.89
C VAL A 43 -3.29 -0.37 -12.08
N LEU A 44 -3.91 -0.06 -13.21
CA LEU A 44 -5.26 -0.54 -13.53
C LEU A 44 -5.29 -2.05 -13.74
N ALA A 45 -4.31 -2.61 -14.48
CA ALA A 45 -4.19 -4.05 -14.70
C ALA A 45 -3.99 -4.81 -13.38
N LEU A 46 -3.08 -4.34 -12.51
CA LEU A 46 -2.87 -4.91 -11.17
C LEU A 46 -4.13 -4.80 -10.31
N GLY A 47 -4.86 -3.67 -10.41
CA GLY A 47 -6.14 -3.49 -9.73
C GLY A 47 -7.19 -4.51 -10.16
N GLY A 48 -7.23 -4.83 -11.44
CA GLY A 48 -8.09 -5.87 -12.01
C GLY A 48 -7.75 -7.26 -11.48
N VAL A 49 -6.47 -7.64 -11.53
CA VAL A 49 -5.98 -8.93 -10.99
C VAL A 49 -6.32 -9.08 -9.51
N VAL A 50 -6.08 -8.05 -8.71
CA VAL A 50 -6.44 -8.05 -7.27
C VAL A 50 -7.96 -8.21 -7.08
N GLY A 51 -8.77 -7.58 -7.94
CA GLY A 51 -10.23 -7.74 -7.92
C GLY A 51 -10.67 -9.19 -8.14
N LEU A 52 -10.02 -9.90 -9.07
CA LEU A 52 -10.30 -11.31 -9.35
C LEU A 52 -9.89 -12.26 -8.21
N ILE A 53 -8.76 -11.97 -7.55
CA ILE A 53 -8.21 -12.81 -6.47
C ILE A 53 -8.92 -12.54 -5.14
N LYS A 54 -9.58 -11.40 -4.98
CA LYS A 54 -10.20 -10.99 -3.70
C LYS A 54 -11.18 -12.02 -3.14
N ALA A 55 -12.08 -12.55 -3.97
CA ALA A 55 -13.10 -13.49 -3.51
C ALA A 55 -12.51 -14.82 -2.99
N PRO A 56 -11.63 -15.53 -3.73
CA PRO A 56 -11.02 -16.76 -3.22
C PRO A 56 -10.11 -16.52 -2.01
N VAL A 57 -9.39 -15.41 -1.95
CA VAL A 57 -8.57 -15.06 -0.79
C VAL A 57 -9.45 -14.81 0.44
N MET A 58 -10.56 -14.09 0.31
CA MET A 58 -11.47 -13.86 1.42
C MET A 58 -12.15 -15.15 1.91
N ALA A 59 -12.52 -16.06 0.99
CA ALA A 59 -13.06 -17.37 1.35
C ALA A 59 -12.03 -18.21 2.13
N TYR A 60 -10.77 -18.21 1.69
CA TYR A 60 -9.67 -18.88 2.40
C TYR A 60 -9.43 -18.27 3.79
N LEU A 61 -9.43 -16.95 3.89
CA LEU A 61 -9.24 -16.25 5.17
C LEU A 61 -10.37 -16.52 6.17
N GLN A 62 -11.60 -16.69 5.71
CA GLN A 62 -12.74 -17.04 6.57
C GLN A 62 -12.62 -18.43 7.20
N SER A 63 -11.87 -19.34 6.58
CA SER A 63 -11.57 -20.65 7.14
C SER A 63 -10.29 -20.68 8.01
N ALA A 64 -9.63 -19.54 8.21
CA ALA A 64 -8.38 -19.45 8.92
C ALA A 64 -8.55 -19.66 10.43
N THR A 65 -7.76 -20.57 11.00
CA THR A 65 -7.66 -20.78 12.44
C THR A 65 -6.60 -19.83 13.04
N PRO A 66 -6.60 -19.59 14.38
CA PRO A 66 -5.57 -18.78 15.04
C PRO A 66 -4.12 -19.22 14.76
N GLU A 67 -3.90 -20.50 14.50
CA GLU A 67 -2.58 -21.07 14.15
C GLU A 67 -2.08 -20.58 12.79
N MET A 68 -2.99 -20.11 11.93
CA MET A 68 -2.65 -19.63 10.59
C MET A 68 -2.22 -18.16 10.56
N ILE A 69 -2.05 -17.51 11.72
CA ILE A 69 -1.74 -16.06 11.78
C ILE A 69 -0.45 -15.73 11.04
N ILE A 70 0.59 -16.53 11.16
CA ILE A 70 1.88 -16.30 10.49
C ILE A 70 1.77 -16.47 8.97
N PRO A 71 1.25 -17.62 8.44
CA PRO A 71 1.05 -17.76 6.99
C PRO A 71 0.18 -16.66 6.40
N VAL A 72 -0.90 -16.29 7.06
CA VAL A 72 -1.82 -15.25 6.60
C VAL A 72 -1.14 -13.88 6.58
N THR A 73 -0.33 -13.58 7.60
CA THR A 73 0.49 -12.35 7.65
C THR A 73 1.47 -12.28 6.47
N LEU A 74 2.14 -13.37 6.15
CA LEU A 74 3.06 -13.42 5.01
C LEU A 74 2.33 -13.18 3.68
N VAL A 75 1.17 -13.79 3.50
CA VAL A 75 0.33 -13.55 2.32
C VAL A 75 -0.09 -12.07 2.25
N GLY A 76 -0.49 -11.49 3.37
CA GLY A 76 -0.84 -10.07 3.48
C GLY A 76 0.31 -9.14 3.12
N MET A 77 1.49 -9.41 3.66
CA MET A 77 2.70 -8.65 3.36
C MET A 77 3.10 -8.73 1.88
N VAL A 78 3.06 -9.93 1.29
CA VAL A 78 3.36 -10.13 -0.14
C VAL A 78 2.32 -9.45 -1.02
N ALA A 79 1.04 -9.54 -0.67
CA ALA A 79 -0.02 -8.84 -1.40
C ALA A 79 0.15 -7.31 -1.34
N ALA A 80 0.50 -6.75 -0.18
CA ALA A 80 0.80 -5.33 -0.02
C ALA A 80 2.03 -4.91 -0.85
N TRP A 81 3.06 -5.76 -0.89
CA TRP A 81 4.26 -5.57 -1.69
C TRP A 81 3.95 -5.55 -3.20
N ILE A 82 3.13 -6.49 -3.69
CA ILE A 82 2.71 -6.53 -5.10
C ILE A 82 1.86 -5.30 -5.44
N MET A 83 0.91 -4.95 -4.57
CA MET A 83 -0.02 -3.86 -4.83
C MET A 83 0.63 -2.47 -4.83
N GLY A 84 1.65 -2.24 -4.00
CA GLY A 84 2.33 -0.95 -3.89
C GLY A 84 1.41 0.24 -3.59
N SER A 85 0.24 0.00 -3.00
CA SER A 85 -0.81 1.00 -2.79
C SER A 85 -1.36 0.95 -1.37
N SER A 86 -1.23 2.07 -0.65
CA SER A 86 -1.66 2.19 0.75
C SER A 86 -3.16 1.95 1.00
N GLY A 87 -4.03 2.39 0.10
CA GLY A 87 -5.48 2.25 0.29
C GLY A 87 -5.99 0.81 0.20
N LYS A 88 -5.25 -0.08 -0.43
CA LYS A 88 -5.65 -1.47 -0.63
C LYS A 88 -5.23 -2.37 0.53
N TYR A 89 -4.04 -2.17 1.10
CA TYR A 89 -3.61 -2.96 2.25
C TYR A 89 -4.43 -2.62 3.51
N ALA A 90 -4.83 -1.37 3.71
CA ALA A 90 -5.67 -0.99 4.83
C ALA A 90 -7.01 -1.74 4.85
N GLY A 91 -7.60 -2.01 3.67
CA GLY A 91 -8.77 -2.87 3.54
C GLY A 91 -8.52 -4.31 3.94
N MET A 92 -7.34 -4.85 3.65
CA MET A 92 -6.94 -6.20 4.01
C MET A 92 -6.66 -6.33 5.50
N THR A 93 -5.91 -5.39 6.10
CA THR A 93 -5.73 -5.31 7.56
C THR A 93 -7.07 -5.33 8.29
N SER A 94 -8.04 -4.52 7.85
CA SER A 94 -9.36 -4.49 8.48
C SER A 94 -10.06 -5.84 8.43
N ALA A 95 -9.97 -6.57 7.31
CA ALA A 95 -10.54 -7.90 7.18
C ALA A 95 -9.85 -8.91 8.10
N LEU A 96 -8.52 -8.86 8.21
CA LEU A 96 -7.75 -9.74 9.09
C LEU A 96 -8.05 -9.49 10.57
N VAL A 97 -8.19 -8.23 10.96
CA VAL A 97 -8.58 -7.86 12.34
C VAL A 97 -9.97 -8.36 12.70
N LEU A 98 -10.92 -8.35 11.75
CA LEU A 98 -12.25 -8.91 11.97
C LEU A 98 -12.24 -10.43 12.20
N ILE A 99 -11.29 -11.14 11.59
CA ILE A 99 -11.17 -12.60 11.68
C ILE A 99 -10.38 -13.02 12.93
N PHE A 100 -9.21 -12.41 13.15
CA PHE A 100 -8.29 -12.82 14.21
C PHE A 100 -8.46 -12.05 15.53
N GLY A 101 -9.12 -10.89 15.48
CA GLY A 101 -9.36 -10.03 16.63
C GLY A 101 -8.52 -8.76 16.66
N PRO A 102 -8.98 -7.75 17.42
CA PRO A 102 -8.37 -6.42 17.45
C PRO A 102 -6.97 -6.40 18.09
N GLN A 103 -6.63 -7.39 18.91
CA GLN A 103 -5.31 -7.50 19.53
C GLN A 103 -4.18 -7.65 18.50
N TYR A 104 -4.48 -8.14 17.30
CA TYR A 104 -3.50 -8.32 16.21
C TYR A 104 -3.41 -7.13 15.25
N LEU A 105 -4.16 -6.05 15.51
CA LEU A 105 -4.18 -4.86 14.64
C LEU A 105 -2.78 -4.31 14.37
N THR A 106 -1.99 -4.11 15.43
CA THR A 106 -0.63 -3.55 15.32
C THR A 106 0.28 -4.46 14.50
N TRP A 107 0.16 -5.78 14.68
CA TRP A 107 0.91 -6.78 13.93
C TRP A 107 0.59 -6.75 12.45
N PHE A 108 -0.68 -6.80 12.06
CA PHE A 108 -1.09 -6.76 10.66
C PHE A 108 -0.73 -5.43 10.00
N LEU A 109 -0.96 -4.30 10.67
CA LEU A 109 -0.58 -2.99 10.16
C LEU A 109 0.93 -2.90 9.91
N ALA A 110 1.76 -3.32 10.85
CA ALA A 110 3.21 -3.23 10.74
C ALA A 110 3.75 -4.09 9.59
N THR A 111 3.25 -5.32 9.45
CA THR A 111 3.71 -6.27 8.43
C THR A 111 3.25 -5.86 7.03
N GLU A 112 1.98 -5.52 6.85
CA GLU A 112 1.44 -5.09 5.56
C GLU A 112 2.01 -3.73 5.13
N TYR A 113 2.17 -2.79 6.07
CA TYR A 113 2.80 -1.50 5.79
C TYR A 113 4.26 -1.67 5.39
N SER A 114 4.98 -2.58 6.02
CA SER A 114 6.36 -2.92 5.63
C SER A 114 6.42 -3.51 4.23
N GLY A 115 5.50 -4.40 3.87
CA GLY A 115 5.37 -4.91 2.51
C GLY A 115 5.14 -3.79 1.50
N TYR A 116 4.22 -2.88 1.78
CA TYR A 116 3.94 -1.72 0.95
C TYR A 116 5.17 -0.80 0.78
N LEU A 117 5.88 -0.48 1.87
CA LEU A 117 7.06 0.39 1.82
C LEU A 117 8.20 -0.22 0.99
N LEU A 118 8.38 -1.54 1.08
CA LEU A 118 9.41 -2.27 0.34
C LEU A 118 8.98 -2.61 -1.10
N SER A 119 7.79 -2.22 -1.51
CA SER A 119 7.28 -2.49 -2.85
C SER A 119 8.06 -1.71 -3.91
N PRO A 120 8.51 -2.37 -4.99
CA PRO A 120 9.07 -1.68 -6.15
C PRO A 120 8.02 -0.85 -6.91
N ALA A 121 6.72 -1.13 -6.69
CA ALA A 121 5.62 -0.35 -7.25
C ALA A 121 5.25 0.88 -6.38
N HIS A 122 5.97 1.13 -5.29
CA HIS A 122 5.74 2.27 -4.42
C HIS A 122 6.15 3.58 -5.11
N LYS A 123 5.16 4.31 -5.59
CA LYS A 123 5.34 5.51 -6.41
C LYS A 123 6.16 6.60 -5.73
N CYS A 124 5.94 6.84 -4.42
CA CYS A 124 6.67 7.86 -3.68
C CYS A 124 8.16 7.55 -3.62
N LEU A 125 8.53 6.27 -3.49
CA LEU A 125 9.93 5.84 -3.49
C LEU A 125 10.59 6.11 -4.85
N MET A 126 9.89 5.78 -5.94
CA MET A 126 10.38 5.98 -7.30
C MET A 126 10.54 7.47 -7.65
N ILE A 127 9.58 8.30 -7.26
CA ILE A 127 9.63 9.76 -7.45
C ILE A 127 10.76 10.35 -6.61
N GLY A 128 10.88 9.95 -5.34
CA GLY A 128 11.96 10.40 -4.46
C GLY A 128 13.34 10.04 -5.00
N GLN A 129 13.50 8.82 -5.52
CA GLN A 129 14.75 8.38 -6.14
C GLN A 129 15.12 9.26 -7.35
N GLN A 130 14.17 9.53 -8.23
CA GLN A 130 14.40 10.37 -9.40
C GLN A 130 14.76 11.81 -9.01
N TYR A 131 14.06 12.35 -8.01
CA TYR A 131 14.29 13.73 -7.54
C TYR A 131 15.66 13.91 -6.88
N PHE A 132 16.04 12.98 -5.99
CA PHE A 132 17.29 13.07 -5.24
C PHE A 132 18.51 12.42 -5.93
N GLY A 133 18.32 11.76 -7.07
CA GLY A 133 19.38 11.07 -7.81
C GLY A 133 20.09 9.96 -7.01
N THR A 134 19.43 9.44 -5.95
CA THR A 134 20.04 8.48 -5.03
C THR A 134 19.84 7.05 -5.55
N PRO A 135 20.87 6.18 -5.50
CA PRO A 135 20.70 4.77 -5.90
C PRO A 135 19.64 4.06 -5.08
N ILE A 136 18.72 3.38 -5.74
CA ILE A 136 17.57 2.70 -5.11
C ILE A 136 17.99 1.71 -4.02
N ARG A 137 19.17 1.08 -4.18
CA ARG A 137 19.75 0.17 -3.19
C ARG A 137 19.93 0.82 -1.81
N LYS A 138 20.35 2.09 -1.75
CA LYS A 138 20.51 2.81 -0.48
C LYS A 138 19.17 3.01 0.23
N TYR A 139 18.12 3.33 -0.54
CA TYR A 139 16.75 3.43 0.01
C TYR A 139 16.29 2.11 0.61
N TYR A 140 16.44 1.00 -0.11
CA TYR A 140 16.01 -0.32 0.39
C TYR A 140 16.78 -0.78 1.63
N VAL A 141 18.06 -0.44 1.77
CA VAL A 141 18.83 -0.76 2.98
C VAL A 141 18.28 0.00 4.19
N VAL A 142 17.97 1.28 4.05
CA VAL A 142 17.42 2.10 5.14
C VAL A 142 15.99 1.66 5.46
N LEU A 143 15.13 1.58 4.46
CA LEU A 143 13.73 1.16 4.64
C LEU A 143 13.63 -0.27 5.19
N GLY A 144 14.46 -1.20 4.73
CA GLY A 144 14.47 -2.57 5.22
C GLY A 144 14.81 -2.65 6.71
N ARG A 145 15.79 -1.86 7.16
CA ARG A 145 16.12 -1.76 8.60
C ARG A 145 14.97 -1.18 9.41
N MET A 146 14.34 -0.11 8.92
CA MET A 146 13.18 0.50 9.59
C MET A 146 11.99 -0.47 9.66
N CYS A 147 11.70 -1.17 8.56
CA CYS A 147 10.64 -2.19 8.52
C CYS A 147 10.93 -3.36 9.47
N ALA A 148 12.18 -3.83 9.55
CA ALA A 148 12.57 -4.89 10.48
C ALA A 148 12.35 -4.45 11.94
N ILE A 149 12.74 -3.23 12.30
CA ILE A 149 12.51 -2.68 13.64
C ILE A 149 11.00 -2.57 13.92
N LEU A 150 10.23 -2.05 12.96
CA LEU A 150 8.77 -1.90 13.09
C LEU A 150 8.09 -3.25 13.32
N ILE A 151 8.44 -4.27 12.54
CA ILE A 151 7.90 -5.62 12.70
C ILE A 151 8.31 -6.23 14.05
N ALA A 152 9.56 -6.04 14.48
CA ALA A 152 10.04 -6.54 15.77
C ALA A 152 9.29 -5.89 16.95
N LEU A 153 9.07 -4.57 16.90
CA LEU A 153 8.29 -3.86 17.92
C LEU A 153 6.82 -4.29 17.94
N ALA A 154 6.23 -4.49 16.76
CA ALA A 154 4.87 -4.98 16.65
C ALA A 154 4.72 -6.42 17.17
N ALA A 155 5.70 -7.30 16.88
CA ALA A 155 5.73 -8.66 17.42
C ALA A 155 5.84 -8.64 18.94
N PHE A 156 6.74 -7.82 19.49
CA PHE A 156 6.90 -7.65 20.92
C PHE A 156 5.58 -7.23 21.59
N GLY A 157 4.94 -6.17 21.09
CA GLY A 157 3.69 -5.66 21.66
C GLY A 157 2.47 -6.55 21.44
N THR A 158 2.52 -7.51 20.49
CA THR A 158 1.38 -8.37 20.16
C THR A 158 1.49 -9.76 20.83
N PHE A 159 2.69 -10.33 20.90
CA PHE A 159 2.91 -11.71 21.33
C PHE A 159 3.58 -11.83 22.71
N ILE A 160 4.07 -10.73 23.27
CA ILE A 160 4.66 -10.73 24.62
C ILE A 160 3.71 -9.95 25.52
N PRO A 161 3.06 -10.61 26.49
CA PRO A 161 2.11 -10.02 27.42
C PRO A 161 2.76 -9.03 28.40
#